data_9b7056f8ce673ad7209a200a2a23e2a6
#
_entry.id   9b7056f8ce673ad7209a200a2a23e2a6
#
_cell.length_a   1.000
_cell.length_b   1.000
_cell.length_c   1.000
_cell.angle_alpha   90.00
_cell.angle_beta   90.00
_cell.angle_gamma   90.00
#
_symmetry.space_group_name_H-M   'P 1'
#
loop_
_entity.id
_entity.type
_entity.pdbx_description
1 polymer ?
#
loop_
_entity_poly.entity_id
_entity_poly.type
_entity_poly.pdbx_seq_one_letter_code
_entity_poly.pdbx_strand_id
1 'polypeptide(L)'
;NEADAFYTNPAQAREFAEATGIDSLAVAIGTAHGMYASAPALDFSRLENIRQWVNLPLVLHGASGLSTKDIQQTIKLGICKINVATELKNAFSQALKNYLTEHPEATDPRDYLQSAKSAMRDVVSKVIADCGCEGRA
;
A
#
# COMPACT_ATOMS: atom_id res chain seq x y z
N ASN A 1 -5.15 16.39 -20.55
CA ASN A 1 -5.63 15.02 -20.75
C ASN A 1 -6.44 14.62 -19.50
N GLU A 2 -7.68 14.15 -19.65
CA GLU A 2 -8.54 13.81 -18.48
C GLU A 2 -7.87 12.80 -17.53
N ALA A 3 -7.05 11.91 -18.06
CA ALA A 3 -6.28 10.95 -17.25
C ALA A 3 -5.24 11.63 -16.34
N ASP A 4 -4.69 12.78 -16.73
CA ASP A 4 -3.74 13.53 -15.89
C ASP A 4 -4.39 14.23 -14.69
N ALA A 5 -5.70 14.45 -14.72
CA ALA A 5 -6.42 15.12 -13.64
C ALA A 5 -6.42 14.33 -12.32
N PHE A 6 -6.19 13.00 -12.39
CA PHE A 6 -6.13 12.12 -11.23
C PHE A 6 -4.71 11.91 -10.68
N TYR A 7 -3.69 12.43 -11.35
CA TYR A 7 -2.30 12.27 -10.93
C TYR A 7 -1.78 13.54 -10.25
N THR A 8 -0.89 13.36 -9.29
CA THR A 8 -0.27 14.47 -8.59
C THR A 8 0.58 15.31 -9.55
N ASN A 9 0.30 16.61 -9.63
CA ASN A 9 1.13 17.56 -10.35
C ASN A 9 2.33 17.96 -9.48
N PRO A 10 3.59 17.85 -9.95
CA PRO A 10 4.77 18.14 -9.15
C PRO A 10 4.85 19.56 -8.58
N ALA A 11 4.46 20.57 -9.36
CA ALA A 11 4.49 21.98 -8.92
C ALA A 11 3.44 22.23 -7.83
N GLN A 12 2.22 21.72 -8.00
CA GLN A 12 1.16 21.80 -6.98
C GLN A 12 1.53 21.03 -5.70
N ALA A 13 2.18 19.87 -5.82
CA ALA A 13 2.67 19.11 -4.68
C ALA A 13 3.66 19.91 -3.84
N ARG A 14 4.58 20.63 -4.48
CA ARG A 14 5.53 21.52 -3.80
C ARG A 14 4.81 22.68 -3.12
N GLU A 15 3.96 23.39 -3.84
CA GLU A 15 3.19 24.53 -3.32
C GLU A 15 2.36 24.11 -2.09
N PHE A 16 1.68 22.96 -2.18
CA PHE A 16 0.90 22.41 -1.09
C PHE A 16 1.77 22.09 0.13
N ALA A 17 2.90 21.43 -0.07
CA ALA A 17 3.82 21.07 1.00
C ALA A 17 4.39 22.31 1.73
N GLU A 18 4.80 23.34 0.96
CA GLU A 18 5.31 24.60 1.48
C GLU A 18 4.23 25.40 2.25
N ALA A 19 3.00 25.45 1.70
CA ALA A 19 1.91 26.21 2.31
C ALA A 19 1.36 25.57 3.59
N THR A 20 1.42 24.23 3.71
CA THR A 20 0.81 23.50 4.83
C THR A 20 1.80 23.10 5.92
N GLY A 21 3.09 23.02 5.61
CA GLY A 21 4.13 22.59 6.56
C GLY A 21 3.98 21.13 7.02
N ILE A 22 3.44 20.26 6.20
CA ILE A 22 3.25 18.82 6.50
C ILE A 22 4.59 18.07 6.56
N ASP A 23 4.63 16.98 7.32
CA ASP A 23 5.84 16.15 7.51
C ASP A 23 6.02 15.07 6.42
N SER A 24 4.98 14.72 5.70
CA SER A 24 5.01 13.75 4.61
C SER A 24 3.86 13.97 3.63
N LEU A 25 4.04 13.58 2.37
CA LEU A 25 3.05 13.79 1.31
C LEU A 25 2.70 12.48 0.61
N ALA A 26 1.41 12.14 0.61
CA ALA A 26 0.91 11.05 -0.24
C ALA A 26 0.67 11.55 -1.67
N VAL A 27 1.15 10.79 -2.65
CA VAL A 27 1.11 11.16 -4.06
C VAL A 27 0.37 10.13 -4.91
N ALA A 28 -0.35 10.60 -5.92
CA ALA A 28 -1.06 9.79 -6.89
C ALA A 28 -0.20 9.62 -8.15
N ILE A 29 0.19 8.38 -8.42
CA ILE A 29 1.03 7.98 -9.57
C ILE A 29 0.40 6.82 -10.37
N GLY A 30 -0.91 6.63 -10.26
CA GLY A 30 -1.65 5.57 -10.97
C GLY A 30 -2.10 4.41 -10.09
N THR A 31 -1.87 4.47 -8.78
CA THR A 31 -2.45 3.52 -7.83
C THR A 31 -3.89 3.90 -7.46
N ALA A 32 -4.71 2.89 -7.15
CA ALA A 32 -6.07 3.05 -6.62
C ALA A 32 -6.27 2.16 -5.40
N HIS A 33 -7.24 2.52 -4.56
CA HIS A 33 -7.58 1.69 -3.41
C HIS A 33 -8.38 0.45 -3.84
N GLY A 34 -8.10 -0.69 -3.23
CA GLY A 34 -8.74 -1.97 -3.52
C GLY A 34 -7.77 -2.98 -4.13
N MET A 35 -8.32 -4.09 -4.63
CA MET A 35 -7.56 -5.06 -5.43
C MET A 35 -7.71 -4.72 -6.91
N TYR A 36 -6.63 -4.83 -7.64
CA TYR A 36 -6.63 -4.57 -9.08
C TYR A 36 -7.20 -5.76 -9.86
N ALA A 37 -8.04 -5.48 -10.85
CA ALA A 37 -8.47 -6.49 -11.83
C ALA A 37 -7.36 -6.82 -12.83
N SER A 38 -6.45 -5.87 -13.09
CA SER A 38 -5.23 -6.02 -13.89
C SER A 38 -4.14 -5.15 -13.30
N ALA A 39 -2.87 -5.50 -13.55
CA ALA A 39 -1.74 -4.73 -13.04
C ALA A 39 -1.86 -3.24 -13.44
N PRO A 40 -1.80 -2.29 -12.49
CA PRO A 40 -1.87 -0.87 -12.81
C PRO A 40 -0.60 -0.41 -13.50
N ALA A 41 -0.73 0.55 -14.41
CA ALA A 41 0.41 1.23 -15.03
C ALA A 41 0.84 2.39 -14.13
N LEU A 42 1.94 2.23 -13.39
CA LEU A 42 2.48 3.28 -12.53
C LEU A 42 3.31 4.29 -13.33
N ASP A 43 3.09 5.58 -13.09
CA ASP A 43 3.87 6.68 -13.66
C ASP A 43 5.14 6.95 -12.82
N PHE A 44 6.16 6.13 -13.03
CA PHE A 44 7.45 6.28 -12.35
C PHE A 44 8.17 7.59 -12.70
N SER A 45 8.01 8.07 -13.93
CA SER A 45 8.60 9.35 -14.36
C SER A 45 7.98 10.51 -13.59
N ARG A 46 6.69 10.46 -13.34
CA ARG A 46 5.99 11.43 -12.50
C ARG A 46 6.49 11.39 -11.06
N LEU A 47 6.66 10.20 -10.49
CA LEU A 47 7.20 10.05 -9.13
C LEU A 47 8.60 10.68 -9.00
N GLU A 48 9.46 10.42 -9.96
CA GLU A 48 10.79 11.01 -10.04
C GLU A 48 10.74 12.54 -10.10
N ASN A 49 9.87 13.09 -10.95
CA ASN A 49 9.65 14.53 -11.05
C ASN A 49 9.13 15.12 -9.73
N ILE A 50 8.14 14.49 -9.08
CA ILE A 50 7.64 14.94 -7.77
C ILE A 50 8.79 14.95 -6.76
N ARG A 51 9.63 13.91 -6.72
CA ARG A 51 10.77 13.84 -5.81
C ARG A 51 11.79 14.96 -5.99
N GLN A 52 11.95 15.46 -7.21
CA GLN A 52 12.83 16.61 -7.50
C GLN A 52 12.28 17.93 -6.94
N TRP A 53 10.96 18.07 -6.84
CA TRP A 53 10.30 19.29 -6.39
C TRP A 53 9.94 19.27 -4.90
N VAL A 54 9.79 18.10 -4.29
CA VAL A 54 9.32 17.92 -2.91
C VAL A 54 10.40 17.20 -2.09
N ASN A 55 10.92 17.88 -1.08
CA ASN A 55 11.94 17.33 -0.18
C ASN A 55 11.38 16.52 1.02
N LEU A 56 10.05 16.42 1.12
CA LEU A 56 9.39 15.65 2.17
C LEU A 56 9.41 14.14 1.86
N PRO A 57 9.31 13.28 2.89
CA PRO A 57 9.02 11.86 2.71
C PRO A 57 7.75 11.66 1.89
N LEU A 58 7.83 10.86 0.82
CA LEU A 58 6.69 10.54 -0.04
C LEU A 58 6.01 9.24 0.43
N VAL A 59 4.69 9.21 0.30
CA VAL A 59 3.85 8.09 0.74
C VAL A 59 3.09 7.51 -0.45
N LEU A 60 3.05 6.18 -0.56
CA LEU A 60 2.27 5.45 -1.55
C LEU A 60 0.99 4.89 -0.90
N HIS A 61 -0.18 5.26 -1.43
CA HIS A 61 -1.47 4.64 -1.16
C HIS A 61 -1.83 3.64 -2.25
N GLY A 62 -2.80 2.75 -1.97
CA GLY A 62 -3.29 1.79 -2.96
C GLY A 62 -2.26 0.73 -3.37
N ALA A 63 -1.37 0.34 -2.47
CA ALA A 63 -0.32 -0.62 -2.77
C ALA A 63 -0.78 -2.09 -2.76
N SER A 64 -2.00 -2.39 -2.30
CA SER A 64 -2.53 -3.76 -2.26
C SER A 64 -2.61 -4.36 -3.67
N GLY A 65 -1.91 -5.47 -3.91
CA GLY A 65 -1.89 -6.15 -5.21
C GLY A 65 -0.86 -5.63 -6.21
N LEU A 66 0.01 -4.70 -5.81
CA LEU A 66 1.19 -4.34 -6.60
C LEU A 66 2.22 -5.47 -6.61
N SER A 67 2.99 -5.56 -7.70
CA SER A 67 4.12 -6.50 -7.74
C SER A 67 5.26 -6.03 -6.82
N THR A 68 6.03 -6.99 -6.28
CA THR A 68 7.27 -6.70 -5.51
C THR A 68 8.19 -5.77 -6.29
N LYS A 69 8.30 -5.96 -7.61
CA LYS A 69 9.13 -5.12 -8.49
C LYS A 69 8.66 -3.66 -8.50
N ASP A 70 7.35 -3.44 -8.59
CA ASP A 70 6.77 -2.09 -8.61
C ASP A 70 6.96 -1.41 -7.24
N ILE A 71 6.71 -2.13 -6.14
CA ILE A 71 6.96 -1.64 -4.79
C ILE A 71 8.42 -1.20 -4.64
N GLN A 72 9.37 -2.06 -4.99
CA GLN A 72 10.79 -1.76 -4.89
C GLN A 72 11.21 -0.60 -5.80
N GLN A 73 10.61 -0.46 -6.98
CA GLN A 73 10.87 0.66 -7.87
C GLN A 73 10.37 1.97 -7.28
N THR A 74 9.17 2.01 -6.68
CA THR A 74 8.67 3.22 -6.01
C THR A 74 9.57 3.63 -4.85
N ILE A 75 10.06 2.67 -4.06
CA ILE A 75 11.00 2.92 -2.95
C ILE A 75 12.30 3.53 -3.46
N LYS A 76 12.88 2.99 -4.54
CA LYS A 76 14.10 3.55 -5.16
C LYS A 76 13.90 4.99 -5.64
N LEU A 77 12.69 5.36 -6.05
CA LEU A 77 12.32 6.69 -6.50
C LEU A 77 11.84 7.64 -5.40
N GLY A 78 11.95 7.23 -4.13
CA GLY A 78 11.76 8.12 -2.98
C GLY A 78 10.49 7.92 -2.17
N ILE A 79 9.73 6.87 -2.41
CA ILE A 79 8.65 6.46 -1.48
C ILE A 79 9.29 5.95 -0.18
N CYS A 80 8.89 6.55 0.93
CA CYS A 80 9.40 6.23 2.28
C CYS A 80 8.38 5.50 3.14
N LYS A 81 7.10 5.52 2.76
CA LYS A 81 5.99 4.87 3.49
C LYS A 81 4.98 4.29 2.51
N ILE A 82 4.52 3.09 2.79
CA ILE A 82 3.50 2.39 1.99
C ILE A 82 2.33 2.01 2.87
N ASN A 83 1.11 2.35 2.44
CA ASN A 83 -0.12 2.02 3.15
C ASN A 83 -0.79 0.81 2.49
N VAL A 84 -1.00 -0.24 3.28
CA VAL A 84 -1.65 -1.49 2.87
C VAL A 84 -2.86 -1.74 3.76
N ALA A 85 -4.00 -2.06 3.19
CA ALA A 85 -5.22 -2.38 3.95
C ALA A 85 -6.03 -3.51 3.33
N THR A 86 -6.31 -3.46 2.03
CA THR A 86 -7.24 -4.39 1.36
C THR A 86 -6.77 -5.83 1.42
N GLU A 87 -5.48 -6.11 1.22
CA GLU A 87 -4.91 -7.46 1.34
C GLU A 87 -5.09 -8.02 2.76
N LEU A 88 -4.86 -7.20 3.79
CA LEU A 88 -5.04 -7.60 5.19
C LEU A 88 -6.49 -7.97 5.49
N LYS A 89 -7.43 -7.13 5.04
CA LYS A 89 -8.87 -7.37 5.21
C LYS A 89 -9.33 -8.63 4.51
N ASN A 90 -8.84 -8.85 3.29
CA ASN A 90 -9.18 -10.02 2.50
C ASN A 90 -8.62 -11.31 3.14
N ALA A 91 -7.35 -11.31 3.55
CA ALA A 91 -6.73 -12.45 4.22
C ALA A 91 -7.48 -12.81 5.52
N PHE A 92 -7.77 -11.80 6.36
CA PHE A 92 -8.55 -11.98 7.58
C PHE A 92 -9.91 -12.60 7.30
N SER A 93 -10.68 -11.97 6.40
CA SER A 93 -12.05 -12.39 6.11
C SER A 93 -12.12 -13.78 5.49
N GLN A 94 -11.17 -14.11 4.60
CA GLN A 94 -11.14 -15.42 3.96
C GLN A 94 -10.78 -16.52 4.95
N ALA A 95 -9.76 -16.30 5.79
CA ALA A 95 -9.36 -17.29 6.80
C ALA A 95 -10.47 -17.53 7.82
N LEU A 96 -11.17 -16.46 8.25
CA LEU A 96 -12.31 -16.55 9.14
C LEU A 96 -13.46 -17.37 8.53
N LYS A 97 -13.82 -17.07 7.27
CA LYS A 97 -14.88 -17.81 6.56
C LYS A 97 -14.54 -19.28 6.39
N ASN A 98 -13.31 -19.59 6.01
CA ASN A 98 -12.85 -20.97 5.85
C ASN A 98 -12.95 -21.74 7.19
N TYR A 99 -12.42 -21.14 8.27
CA TYR A 99 -12.47 -21.77 9.58
C TYR A 99 -13.91 -22.08 10.03
N LEU A 100 -14.82 -21.11 9.92
CA LEU A 100 -16.22 -21.30 10.31
C LEU A 100 -16.98 -22.28 9.40
N THR A 101 -16.53 -22.45 8.15
CA THR A 101 -17.08 -23.47 7.24
C THR A 101 -16.62 -24.87 7.62
N GLU A 102 -15.34 -25.01 8.03
CA GLU A 102 -14.74 -26.29 8.44
C GLU A 102 -15.15 -26.70 9.85
N HIS A 103 -15.48 -25.72 10.72
CA HIS A 103 -15.85 -25.88 12.12
C HIS A 103 -17.17 -25.18 12.43
N PRO A 104 -18.31 -25.67 11.91
CA PRO A 104 -19.61 -25.01 12.10
C PRO A 104 -20.08 -24.98 13.57
N GLU A 105 -19.52 -25.85 14.42
CA GLU A 105 -19.78 -25.91 15.88
C GLU A 105 -18.94 -24.90 16.66
N ALA A 106 -17.98 -24.20 16.04
CA ALA A 106 -17.09 -23.27 16.74
C ALA A 106 -17.86 -22.07 17.31
N THR A 107 -17.77 -21.90 18.62
CA THR A 107 -18.42 -20.78 19.34
C THR A 107 -17.45 -19.84 20.02
N ASP A 108 -16.20 -20.27 20.26
CA ASP A 108 -15.20 -19.44 20.91
C ASP A 108 -14.48 -18.54 19.90
N PRO A 109 -14.60 -17.19 20.03
CA PRO A 109 -13.92 -16.25 19.13
C PRO A 109 -12.39 -16.35 19.17
N ARG A 110 -11.81 -16.83 20.26
CA ARG A 110 -10.36 -17.02 20.36
C ARG A 110 -9.85 -18.03 19.35
N ASP A 111 -10.62 -19.06 19.04
CA ASP A 111 -10.25 -20.12 18.10
C ASP A 111 -10.34 -19.61 16.65
N TYR A 112 -11.51 -19.12 16.20
CA TYR A 112 -11.68 -18.70 14.81
C TYR A 112 -10.93 -17.39 14.47
N LEU A 113 -10.73 -16.50 15.44
CA LEU A 113 -9.92 -15.30 15.21
C LEU A 113 -8.41 -15.59 15.14
N GLN A 114 -7.95 -16.70 15.74
CA GLN A 114 -6.53 -17.08 15.67
C GLN A 114 -6.12 -17.41 14.22
N SER A 115 -6.96 -18.13 13.49
CA SER A 115 -6.76 -18.41 12.06
C SER A 115 -6.66 -17.11 11.25
N ALA A 116 -7.60 -16.20 11.46
CA ALA A 116 -7.63 -14.90 10.78
C ALA A 116 -6.39 -14.03 11.11
N LYS A 117 -5.96 -14.01 12.38
CA LYS A 117 -4.73 -13.30 12.80
C LYS A 117 -3.48 -13.88 12.15
N SER A 118 -3.38 -15.21 12.03
CA SER A 118 -2.25 -15.86 11.36
C SER A 118 -2.16 -15.44 9.90
N ALA A 119 -3.28 -15.48 9.17
CA ALA A 119 -3.33 -15.06 7.78
C ALA A 119 -2.93 -13.59 7.59
N MET A 120 -3.37 -12.70 8.48
CA MET A 120 -2.91 -11.29 8.44
C MET A 120 -1.41 -11.17 8.68
N ARG A 121 -0.86 -11.91 9.64
CA ARG A 121 0.59 -11.89 9.94
C ARG A 121 1.41 -12.31 8.72
N ASP A 122 0.95 -13.32 7.99
CA ASP A 122 1.65 -13.78 6.78
C ASP A 122 1.67 -12.70 5.69
N VAL A 123 0.56 -11.98 5.50
CA VAL A 123 0.51 -10.81 4.60
C VAL A 123 1.46 -9.70 5.06
N VAL A 124 1.46 -9.37 6.35
CA VAL A 124 2.38 -8.34 6.90
C VAL A 124 3.84 -8.74 6.68
N SER A 125 4.20 -10.00 6.96
CA SER A 125 5.56 -10.51 6.75
C SER A 125 5.96 -10.40 5.27
N LYS A 126 5.06 -10.74 4.35
CA LYS A 126 5.30 -10.57 2.91
C LYS A 126 5.53 -9.11 2.54
N VAL A 127 4.69 -8.19 3.02
CA VAL A 127 4.85 -6.74 2.73
C VAL A 127 6.16 -6.20 3.28
N ILE A 128 6.58 -6.63 4.47
CA ILE A 128 7.89 -6.27 5.05
C ILE A 128 9.03 -6.72 4.14
N ALA A 129 8.97 -7.95 3.64
CA ALA A 129 9.96 -8.49 2.70
C ALA A 129 9.94 -7.73 1.36
N ASP A 130 8.76 -7.50 0.78
CA ASP A 130 8.60 -6.75 -0.48
C ASP A 130 9.17 -5.33 -0.39
N CYS A 131 9.04 -4.69 0.78
CA CYS A 131 9.61 -3.38 1.07
C CYS A 131 11.12 -3.41 1.38
N GLY A 132 11.74 -4.57 1.53
CA GLY A 132 13.13 -4.73 1.94
C GLY A 132 13.40 -4.27 3.37
N CYS A 133 12.42 -4.40 4.27
CA CYS A 133 12.48 -3.98 5.67
C CYS A 133 12.86 -5.12 6.64
N GLU A 134 13.08 -6.34 6.15
CA GLU A 134 13.49 -7.46 7.00
C GLU A 134 14.81 -7.16 7.73
N GLY A 135 14.80 -7.42 9.05
CA GLY A 135 15.99 -7.23 9.90
C GLY A 135 16.44 -5.78 10.07
N ARG A 136 15.56 -4.80 9.79
CA ARG A 136 15.86 -3.37 9.90
C ARG A 136 15.09 -2.66 11.03
N ALA A 137 14.50 -3.40 11.95
CA ALA A 137 13.83 -2.88 13.14
C ALA A 137 14.81 -2.74 14.31
#